data_67b71e92c323d9a89a4ba49ae5a30b95
#
_entry.id   67b71e92c323d9a89a4ba49ae5a30b95
#
_cell.length_a   1.000
_cell.length_b   1.000
_cell.length_c   1.000
_cell.angle_alpha   90.00
_cell.angle_beta   90.00
_cell.angle_gamma   90.00
#
_symmetry.space_group_name_H-M   'P 1'
#
loop_
_entity.id
_entity.type
_entity.pdbx_description
1 polymer ?
#
loop_
_entity_poly.entity_id
_entity_poly.type
_entity_poly.pdbx_seq_one_letter_code
_entity_poly.pdbx_strand_id
1 'polypeptide(L)'
;MKIYVLTCFLLFVVPPNLATGEDQFKTQTSWDDEVIYYPQGQAEITSVKLRIEENQMTKFHCHPVLTLGYILQGELAIETKKGKKITLKKGESVVEVMRTIHRGRAINGPVELIVFYAGSTTIPNTVLAEDDIKMKYCKF
;
A
#
# COMPACT_ATOMS: atom_id res chain seq x y z
N MET A 1 5.97 -76.42 0.20
CA MET A 1 6.76 -75.18 -0.01
C MET A 1 5.83 -74.00 0.14
N LYS A 2 5.83 -73.27 1.28
CA LYS A 2 4.96 -72.13 1.53
C LYS A 2 5.74 -70.86 1.18
N ILE A 3 5.21 -70.13 0.19
CA ILE A 3 5.79 -68.83 -0.23
C ILE A 3 5.13 -67.75 0.63
N TYR A 4 5.90 -67.05 1.47
CA TYR A 4 5.48 -65.86 2.19
C TYR A 4 5.76 -64.61 1.32
N VAL A 5 4.69 -63.97 0.86
CA VAL A 5 4.79 -62.69 0.17
C VAL A 5 4.91 -61.58 1.22
N LEU A 6 6.06 -60.97 1.33
CA LEU A 6 6.33 -59.83 2.20
C LEU A 6 5.82 -58.56 1.52
N THR A 7 4.65 -58.08 1.92
CA THR A 7 4.11 -56.80 1.41
C THR A 7 4.78 -55.66 2.14
N CYS A 8 5.71 -54.97 1.43
CA CYS A 8 6.38 -53.78 1.93
C CYS A 8 5.42 -52.59 1.83
N PHE A 9 4.86 -52.11 2.94
CA PHE A 9 4.10 -50.87 3.00
C PHE A 9 5.08 -49.69 2.99
N LEU A 10 5.19 -48.99 1.86
CA LEU A 10 5.86 -47.70 1.76
C LEU A 10 4.99 -46.64 2.46
N LEU A 11 5.36 -46.27 3.67
CA LEU A 11 4.82 -45.08 4.36
C LEU A 11 5.32 -43.84 3.63
N PHE A 12 4.45 -43.22 2.83
CA PHE A 12 4.69 -41.86 2.29
C PHE A 12 4.60 -40.87 3.46
N VAL A 13 5.72 -40.45 3.99
CA VAL A 13 5.81 -39.31 4.90
C VAL A 13 5.63 -38.04 4.05
N VAL A 14 4.44 -37.46 4.08
CA VAL A 14 4.17 -36.12 3.51
C VAL A 14 4.84 -35.11 4.44
N PRO A 15 5.82 -34.32 3.97
CA PRO A 15 6.43 -33.30 4.80
C PRO A 15 5.36 -32.26 5.19
N PRO A 16 5.39 -31.69 6.43
CA PRO A 16 4.48 -30.63 6.81
C PRO A 16 4.66 -29.45 5.86
N ASN A 17 3.57 -28.96 5.27
CA ASN A 17 3.56 -27.72 4.50
C ASN A 17 3.87 -26.55 5.44
N LEU A 18 5.11 -26.10 5.49
CA LEU A 18 5.50 -24.89 6.19
C LEU A 18 5.09 -23.69 5.34
N ALA A 19 4.46 -22.69 5.98
CA ALA A 19 4.19 -21.42 5.33
C ALA A 19 5.52 -20.75 4.98
N THR A 20 5.66 -20.31 3.72
CA THR A 20 6.79 -19.54 3.23
C THR A 20 6.35 -18.12 2.94
N GLY A 21 7.22 -17.13 3.19
CA GLY A 21 6.98 -15.73 2.88
C GLY A 21 8.18 -15.16 2.13
N GLU A 22 7.89 -14.20 1.24
CA GLU A 22 8.90 -13.42 0.54
C GLU A 22 8.60 -11.94 0.65
N ASP A 23 9.63 -11.09 0.62
CA ASP A 23 9.47 -9.64 0.61
C ASP A 23 8.87 -9.20 -0.73
N GLN A 24 7.61 -8.82 -0.78
CA GLN A 24 6.99 -8.22 -1.96
C GLN A 24 7.44 -6.78 -2.20
N PHE A 25 7.75 -6.06 -1.11
CA PHE A 25 8.12 -4.65 -1.15
C PHE A 25 8.92 -4.28 0.10
N LYS A 26 10.05 -3.60 -0.10
CA LYS A 26 10.91 -3.10 0.98
C LYS A 26 11.56 -1.80 0.56
N THR A 27 11.36 -0.74 1.33
CA THR A 27 11.91 0.59 1.01
C THR A 27 12.17 1.40 2.28
N GLN A 28 13.02 2.42 2.16
CA GLN A 28 13.26 3.46 3.18
C GLN A 28 12.83 4.84 2.68
N THR A 29 12.28 4.90 1.45
CA THR A 29 11.83 6.13 0.83
C THR A 29 10.42 5.98 0.29
N SER A 30 9.71 7.10 0.11
CA SER A 30 8.52 7.20 -0.71
C SER A 30 8.85 7.04 -2.19
N TRP A 31 7.82 6.92 -3.05
CA TRP A 31 8.01 6.74 -4.49
C TRP A 31 8.68 7.95 -5.19
N ASP A 32 8.79 9.10 -4.53
CA ASP A 32 9.50 10.29 -5.04
C ASP A 32 10.88 10.49 -4.43
N ASP A 33 11.44 9.44 -3.78
CA ASP A 33 12.77 9.35 -3.18
C ASP A 33 12.94 10.14 -1.86
N GLU A 34 11.86 10.68 -1.26
CA GLU A 34 11.94 11.27 0.07
C GLU A 34 12.09 10.19 1.17
N VAL A 35 13.02 10.40 2.10
CA VAL A 35 13.19 9.51 3.26
C VAL A 35 11.93 9.52 4.11
N ILE A 36 11.46 8.33 4.50
CA ILE A 36 10.27 8.16 5.31
C ILE A 36 10.60 8.09 6.80
N TYR A 37 9.68 8.63 7.62
CA TYR A 37 9.79 8.64 9.08
C TYR A 37 8.44 8.28 9.69
N TYR A 38 8.48 7.58 10.83
CA TYR A 38 7.29 7.39 11.64
C TYR A 38 6.92 8.70 12.35
N PRO A 39 5.63 9.04 12.46
CA PRO A 39 5.20 10.19 13.24
C PRO A 39 5.52 9.99 14.72
N GLN A 40 5.73 11.10 15.42
CA GLN A 40 5.91 11.08 16.87
C GLN A 40 4.56 10.96 17.61
N GLY A 41 4.58 10.38 18.79
CA GLY A 41 3.41 10.24 19.66
C GLY A 41 2.84 8.82 19.71
N GLN A 42 1.65 8.69 20.27
CA GLN A 42 0.94 7.40 20.35
C GLN A 42 0.50 6.97 18.95
N ALA A 43 0.93 5.77 18.54
CA ALA A 43 0.60 5.23 17.22
C ALA A 43 -0.92 5.00 17.07
N GLU A 44 -1.43 5.33 15.89
CA GLU A 44 -2.77 4.98 15.43
C GLU A 44 -2.67 4.43 14.00
N ILE A 45 -3.11 3.18 13.81
CA ILE A 45 -3.08 2.53 12.51
C ILE A 45 -4.49 2.50 11.93
N THR A 46 -4.65 3.03 10.72
CA THR A 46 -5.92 3.01 9.99
C THR A 46 -5.75 2.21 8.70
N SER A 47 -6.70 1.34 8.41
CA SER A 47 -6.78 0.64 7.12
C SER A 47 -8.08 1.03 6.42
N VAL A 48 -7.98 1.42 5.15
CA VAL A 48 -9.11 1.82 4.31
C VAL A 48 -9.10 1.02 3.02
N LYS A 49 -10.24 0.45 2.65
CA LYS A 49 -10.45 -0.04 1.29
C LYS A 49 -11.02 1.11 0.46
N LEU A 50 -10.25 1.58 -0.51
CA LEU A 50 -10.63 2.65 -1.41
C LEU A 50 -10.98 2.08 -2.79
N ARG A 51 -12.06 2.60 -3.40
CA ARG A 51 -12.42 2.36 -4.79
C ARG A 51 -12.54 3.70 -5.52
N ILE A 52 -11.88 3.79 -6.67
CA ILE A 52 -11.97 4.93 -7.58
C ILE A 52 -12.55 4.40 -8.88
N GLU A 53 -13.70 4.92 -9.32
CA GLU A 53 -14.34 4.49 -10.56
C GLU A 53 -13.54 4.97 -11.78
N GLU A 54 -13.76 4.34 -12.91
CA GLU A 54 -13.14 4.72 -14.18
C GLU A 54 -13.32 6.22 -14.46
N ASN A 55 -12.24 6.88 -14.87
CA ASN A 55 -12.18 8.32 -15.15
C ASN A 55 -12.41 9.23 -13.94
N GLN A 56 -12.57 8.69 -12.72
CA GLN A 56 -12.58 9.47 -11.49
C GLN A 56 -11.18 9.66 -10.94
N MET A 57 -11.04 10.68 -10.11
CA MET A 57 -9.80 11.01 -9.40
C MET A 57 -10.12 11.50 -7.99
N THR A 58 -9.17 11.31 -7.08
CA THR A 58 -9.24 11.94 -5.76
C THR A 58 -9.01 13.45 -5.87
N LYS A 59 -9.48 14.21 -4.89
CA LYS A 59 -9.07 15.61 -4.74
C LYS A 59 -7.58 15.69 -4.47
N PHE A 60 -6.95 16.82 -4.77
CA PHE A 60 -5.58 17.08 -4.33
C PHE A 60 -5.51 17.13 -2.81
N HIS A 61 -4.62 16.33 -2.23
CA HIS A 61 -4.45 16.18 -0.80
C HIS A 61 -2.99 15.85 -0.46
N CYS A 62 -2.66 15.85 0.80
CA CYS A 62 -1.42 15.31 1.31
C CYS A 62 -1.65 14.34 2.48
N HIS A 63 -0.67 13.49 2.73
CA HIS A 63 -0.63 12.63 3.90
C HIS A 63 0.47 13.12 4.85
N PRO A 64 0.10 13.71 6.01
CA PRO A 64 1.08 14.08 7.05
C PRO A 64 1.78 12.91 7.71
N VAL A 65 1.23 11.70 7.55
CA VAL A 65 1.70 10.44 8.15
C VAL A 65 2.18 9.47 7.07
N LEU A 66 2.96 8.47 7.48
CA LEU A 66 3.40 7.40 6.59
C LEU A 66 2.19 6.64 6.06
N THR A 67 2.07 6.60 4.73
CA THR A 67 0.92 6.02 4.02
C THR A 67 1.40 4.99 3.03
N LEU A 68 0.83 3.78 3.12
CA LEU A 68 1.14 2.66 2.23
C LEU A 68 -0.10 2.29 1.43
N GLY A 69 0.07 2.05 0.14
CA GLY A 69 -0.97 1.53 -0.75
C GLY A 69 -0.62 0.14 -1.28
N TYR A 70 -1.65 -0.70 -1.48
CA TYR A 70 -1.54 -1.97 -2.19
C TYR A 70 -2.69 -2.09 -3.18
N ILE A 71 -2.37 -2.29 -4.47
CA ILE A 71 -3.38 -2.35 -5.53
C ILE A 71 -4.00 -3.75 -5.60
N LEU A 72 -5.28 -3.84 -5.28
CA LEU A 72 -6.06 -5.08 -5.37
C LEU A 72 -6.52 -5.37 -6.80
N GLN A 73 -6.89 -4.30 -7.54
CA GLN A 73 -7.42 -4.39 -8.90
C GLN A 73 -7.22 -3.08 -9.65
N GLY A 74 -7.04 -3.17 -10.99
CA GLY A 74 -6.96 -2.03 -11.90
C GLY A 74 -5.59 -1.38 -11.94
N GLU A 75 -5.55 -0.15 -12.46
CA GLU A 75 -4.35 0.68 -12.57
C GLU A 75 -4.59 2.06 -11.95
N LEU A 76 -3.70 2.48 -11.06
CA LEU A 76 -3.72 3.78 -10.39
C LEU A 76 -2.59 4.66 -10.92
N ALA A 77 -2.92 5.81 -11.49
CA ALA A 77 -1.96 6.87 -11.72
C ALA A 77 -1.96 7.83 -10.52
N ILE A 78 -0.79 8.09 -9.94
CA ILE A 78 -0.61 9.12 -8.90
C ILE A 78 0.21 10.24 -9.48
N GLU A 79 -0.21 11.49 -9.26
CA GLU A 79 0.53 12.66 -9.67
C GLU A 79 0.64 13.69 -8.55
N THR A 80 1.82 14.26 -8.37
CA THR A 80 2.03 15.41 -7.49
C THR A 80 1.62 16.71 -8.19
N LYS A 81 1.30 17.75 -7.41
CA LYS A 81 1.01 19.06 -7.96
C LYS A 81 2.21 19.67 -8.74
N LYS A 82 3.42 19.20 -8.46
CA LYS A 82 4.66 19.59 -9.17
C LYS A 82 4.95 18.76 -10.44
N GLY A 83 4.06 17.82 -10.80
CA GLY A 83 4.13 17.07 -12.05
C GLY A 83 4.89 15.75 -12.02
N LYS A 84 5.46 15.32 -10.88
CA LYS A 84 5.98 13.94 -10.75
C LYS A 84 4.80 12.96 -10.85
N LYS A 85 5.02 11.82 -11.51
CA LYS A 85 3.99 10.81 -11.76
C LYS A 85 4.52 9.40 -11.57
N ILE A 86 3.64 8.51 -11.11
CA ILE A 86 3.85 7.07 -11.06
C ILE A 86 2.55 6.37 -11.47
N THR A 87 2.66 5.18 -12.06
CA THR A 87 1.53 4.30 -12.33
C THR A 87 1.76 2.99 -11.63
N LEU A 88 0.74 2.50 -10.94
CA LEU A 88 0.73 1.27 -10.16
C LEU A 88 -0.33 0.34 -10.70
N LYS A 89 -0.01 -0.96 -10.76
CA LYS A 89 -0.88 -2.02 -11.24
C LYS A 89 -1.25 -2.99 -10.12
N LYS A 90 -2.24 -3.83 -10.39
CA LYS A 90 -2.62 -4.91 -9.47
C LYS A 90 -1.40 -5.69 -8.97
N GLY A 91 -1.33 -5.88 -7.65
CA GLY A 91 -0.25 -6.58 -6.95
C GLY A 91 0.93 -5.70 -6.54
N GLU A 92 0.96 -4.43 -6.95
CA GLU A 92 2.03 -3.51 -6.59
C GLU A 92 1.71 -2.75 -5.30
N SER A 93 2.77 -2.52 -4.52
CA SER A 93 2.76 -1.72 -3.30
C SER A 93 3.45 -0.38 -3.53
N VAL A 94 3.07 0.61 -2.74
CA VAL A 94 3.68 1.94 -2.77
C VAL A 94 3.77 2.53 -1.37
N VAL A 95 4.84 3.28 -1.10
CA VAL A 95 4.84 4.29 -0.04
C VAL A 95 4.54 5.64 -0.69
N GLU A 96 3.43 6.24 -0.27
CA GLU A 96 2.98 7.55 -0.75
C GLU A 96 3.94 8.66 -0.36
N VAL A 97 3.92 9.74 -1.14
CA VAL A 97 4.70 10.95 -0.84
C VAL A 97 4.21 11.60 0.46
N MET A 98 5.11 11.74 1.44
CA MET A 98 4.75 12.36 2.71
C MET A 98 4.64 13.88 2.58
N ARG A 99 3.51 14.41 3.04
CA ARG A 99 3.23 15.85 3.08
C ARG A 99 3.17 16.56 1.71
N THR A 100 3.57 15.91 0.63
CA THR A 100 3.52 16.46 -0.73
C THR A 100 2.11 16.37 -1.30
N ILE A 101 1.60 17.48 -1.87
CA ILE A 101 0.26 17.50 -2.46
C ILE A 101 0.24 16.66 -3.74
N HIS A 102 -0.67 15.69 -3.76
CA HIS A 102 -0.85 14.74 -4.86
C HIS A 102 -2.32 14.34 -5.01
N ARG A 103 -2.62 13.60 -6.05
CA ARG A 103 -3.92 12.94 -6.28
C ARG A 103 -3.73 11.63 -7.01
N GLY A 104 -4.70 10.70 -6.85
CA GLY A 104 -4.80 9.45 -7.58
C GLY A 104 -5.92 9.49 -8.62
N ARG A 105 -5.73 8.79 -9.75
CA ARG A 105 -6.72 8.63 -10.80
C ARG A 105 -6.76 7.19 -11.28
N ALA A 106 -7.98 6.63 -11.42
CA ALA A 106 -8.17 5.35 -12.09
C ALA A 106 -7.93 5.51 -13.60
N ILE A 107 -7.16 4.58 -14.17
CA ILE A 107 -6.89 4.50 -15.62
C ILE A 107 -7.23 3.08 -16.13
N ASN A 108 -7.78 3.02 -17.36
CA ASN A 108 -8.16 1.74 -17.99
C ASN A 108 -9.15 0.91 -17.16
N GLY A 109 -10.13 1.56 -16.52
CA GLY A 109 -11.13 0.93 -15.68
C GLY A 109 -11.04 1.34 -14.20
N PRO A 110 -11.93 0.82 -13.34
CA PRO A 110 -11.92 1.13 -11.91
C PRO A 110 -10.72 0.53 -11.20
N VAL A 111 -10.24 1.19 -10.15
CA VAL A 111 -9.17 0.71 -9.28
C VAL A 111 -9.69 0.45 -7.87
N GLU A 112 -9.26 -0.65 -7.27
CA GLU A 112 -9.45 -0.96 -5.84
C GLU A 112 -8.09 -1.11 -5.18
N LEU A 113 -7.94 -0.51 -4.02
CA LEU A 113 -6.70 -0.59 -3.24
C LEU A 113 -6.99 -0.61 -1.74
N ILE A 114 -6.06 -1.16 -0.97
CA ILE A 114 -6.00 -0.99 0.47
C ILE A 114 -4.98 0.11 0.74
N VAL A 115 -5.36 1.06 1.60
CA VAL A 115 -4.47 2.11 2.10
C VAL A 115 -4.30 1.92 3.59
N PHE A 116 -3.04 1.87 4.05
CA PHE A 116 -2.67 1.84 5.46
C PHE A 116 -2.01 3.16 5.83
N TYR A 117 -2.53 3.78 6.90
CA TYR A 117 -1.91 4.94 7.53
C TYR A 117 -1.22 4.50 8.82
N ALA A 118 0.10 4.62 8.87
CA ALA A 118 0.88 4.46 10.08
C ALA A 118 0.99 5.83 10.76
N GLY A 119 -0.10 6.25 11.37
CA GLY A 119 -0.32 7.58 11.90
C GLY A 119 -0.12 7.70 13.42
N SER A 120 -0.61 8.80 13.96
CA SER A 120 -0.69 9.03 15.40
C SER A 120 -2.00 9.74 15.75
N THR A 121 -2.43 9.61 17.00
CA THR A 121 -3.71 10.15 17.51
C THR A 121 -3.85 11.67 17.38
N THR A 122 -2.77 12.40 17.11
CA THR A 122 -2.74 13.87 17.06
C THR A 122 -2.51 14.44 15.66
N ILE A 123 -2.27 13.59 14.66
CA ILE A 123 -1.95 14.00 13.29
C ILE A 123 -3.00 13.43 12.34
N PRO A 124 -3.66 14.25 11.49
CA PRO A 124 -4.63 13.74 10.53
C PRO A 124 -3.97 12.84 9.48
N ASN A 125 -4.66 11.78 9.06
CA ASN A 125 -4.16 10.90 8.01
C ASN A 125 -4.13 11.57 6.64
N THR A 126 -5.08 12.46 6.37
CA THR A 126 -5.24 13.14 5.07
C THR A 126 -5.67 14.59 5.30
N VAL A 127 -5.10 15.50 4.53
CA VAL A 127 -5.45 16.93 4.51
C VAL A 127 -5.67 17.35 3.06
N LEU A 128 -6.83 17.91 2.75
CA LEU A 128 -7.12 18.40 1.42
C LEU A 128 -6.33 19.69 1.11
N ALA A 129 -5.97 19.86 -0.17
CA ALA A 129 -5.24 21.05 -0.60
C ALA A 129 -6.06 22.36 -0.46
N GLU A 130 -7.37 22.24 -0.26
CA GLU A 130 -8.31 23.35 -0.01
C GLU A 130 -8.53 23.65 1.48
N ASP A 131 -8.12 22.74 2.39
CA ASP A 131 -8.30 22.90 3.83
C ASP A 131 -7.44 24.04 4.41
N ASP A 132 -7.96 24.75 5.42
CA ASP A 132 -7.23 25.85 6.09
C ASP A 132 -5.97 25.35 6.82
N ILE A 133 -5.97 24.09 7.28
CA ILE A 133 -4.84 23.47 7.99
C ILE A 133 -3.72 22.98 7.08
N LYS A 134 -3.86 23.07 5.74
CA LYS A 134 -2.86 22.59 4.77
C LYS A 134 -1.45 23.14 4.99
N MET A 135 -1.35 24.42 5.38
CA MET A 135 -0.05 25.07 5.60
C MET A 135 0.73 24.45 6.77
N LYS A 136 0.04 23.83 7.72
CA LYS A 136 0.65 23.13 8.85
C LYS A 136 1.19 21.75 8.45
N TYR A 137 0.51 21.08 7.56
CA TYR A 137 0.71 19.66 7.29
C TYR A 137 1.26 19.33 5.91
N CYS A 138 1.00 20.15 4.88
CA CYS A 138 1.42 19.89 3.51
C CYS A 138 2.62 20.72 3.09
N LYS A 139 3.39 20.19 2.11
CA LYS A 139 4.45 20.89 1.37
C LYS A 139 3.89 21.36 0.02
N PHE A 140 4.26 22.56 -0.42
CA PHE A 140 3.83 23.18 -1.69
C PHE A 140 4.99 23.29 -2.68
#